data_8a34442603e1ed3abaf31d6393cb72d0
#
_entry.id   8a34442603e1ed3abaf31d6393cb72d0
#
_cell.length_a   1.000
_cell.length_b   1.000
_cell.length_c   1.000
_cell.angle_alpha   90.00
_cell.angle_beta   90.00
_cell.angle_gamma   90.00
#
_symmetry.space_group_name_H-M   'P 1'
#
loop_
_entity.id
_entity.type
_entity.pdbx_description
1 polymer ?
#
loop_
_entity_poly.entity_id
_entity_poly.type
_entity_poly.pdbx_seq_one_letter_code
_entity_poly.pdbx_strand_id
1 'polypeptide(L)'
;MKQNNIFKSHKITHILYGSDFHGSDTVFRKFIACGLQYKADVLVVGGDVTGKAMIPVIHTDKGRYEASWFGNQATATTPEELAKVKKDISSVGFYPIVLEKDEAEELESQPEQMAARFETEMCQRVREWMTLAEEKLIPQKKVFYFMAGNDDLASIDETVAEFKSIRNPDMIHSEIEGGYEVIGLSNANMTPWRCARDVEEDVLEQKLSSLTSMIKNPERTIAVLHVPPYNSGLDTCPELDKNLKIITQGGQVVMKAAGSPAVRAFIEKVQPMLSLHGHIHESPGHVHIGRTLCINAGSEYAEAILKAAIINLEDGKVKGHLLISG
;
A
#
# COMPACT_ATOMS: atom_id res chain seq x y z
N MET A 1 5.12 -55.11 12.71
CA MET A 1 4.82 -54.05 11.73
C MET A 1 5.18 -52.73 12.39
N LYS A 2 6.30 -52.12 11.98
CA LYS A 2 6.70 -50.78 12.46
C LYS A 2 5.93 -49.73 11.66
N GLN A 3 5.02 -49.03 12.32
CA GLN A 3 4.42 -47.81 11.72
C GLN A 3 5.51 -46.76 11.55
N ASN A 4 5.91 -46.51 10.31
CA ASN A 4 6.70 -45.33 9.97
C ASN A 4 5.77 -44.12 10.15
N ASN A 5 5.82 -43.48 11.32
CA ASN A 5 5.37 -42.10 11.47
C ASN A 5 6.31 -41.21 10.66
N ILE A 6 6.00 -40.98 9.38
CA ILE A 6 6.57 -39.93 8.59
C ILE A 6 6.00 -38.66 9.18
N PHE A 7 6.80 -37.98 10.01
CA PHE A 7 6.55 -36.56 10.35
C PHE A 7 6.54 -35.79 9.03
N LYS A 8 5.35 -35.49 8.49
CA LYS A 8 5.23 -34.48 7.45
C LYS A 8 5.77 -33.20 8.07
N SER A 9 6.93 -32.73 7.62
CA SER A 9 7.41 -31.39 7.96
C SER A 9 6.36 -30.42 7.41
N HIS A 10 5.58 -29.84 8.29
CA HIS A 10 4.61 -28.83 7.93
C HIS A 10 5.40 -27.59 7.48
N LYS A 11 5.25 -27.23 6.21
CA LYS A 11 5.94 -26.06 5.66
C LYS A 11 5.22 -24.81 6.15
N ILE A 12 5.96 -23.96 6.87
CA ILE A 12 5.48 -22.63 7.26
C ILE A 12 5.59 -21.72 6.02
N THR A 13 4.52 -21.00 5.70
CA THR A 13 4.51 -19.93 4.69
C THR A 13 4.66 -18.60 5.41
N HIS A 14 5.73 -17.87 5.10
CA HIS A 14 6.02 -16.55 5.64
C HIS A 14 5.50 -15.46 4.70
N ILE A 15 4.63 -14.59 5.21
CA ILE A 15 4.10 -13.45 4.47
C ILE A 15 4.65 -12.17 5.08
N LEU A 16 5.10 -11.25 4.22
CA LEU A 16 5.33 -9.85 4.58
C LEU A 16 4.24 -9.01 3.94
N TYR A 17 3.53 -8.24 4.75
CA TYR A 17 2.47 -7.33 4.33
C TYR A 17 2.84 -5.88 4.63
N GLY A 18 2.59 -4.97 3.70
CA GLY A 18 2.67 -3.53 3.88
C GLY A 18 1.66 -2.83 2.99
N SER A 19 1.33 -1.59 3.30
CA SER A 19 0.36 -0.76 2.57
C SER A 19 0.73 0.72 2.70
N ASP A 20 0.11 1.57 1.90
CA ASP A 20 0.16 3.03 2.03
C ASP A 20 1.59 3.59 1.94
N PHE A 21 2.31 3.20 0.89
CA PHE A 21 3.69 3.65 0.65
C PHE A 21 3.75 5.05 0.04
N HIS A 22 2.66 5.50 -0.59
CA HIS A 22 2.48 6.85 -1.12
C HIS A 22 3.72 7.40 -1.85
N GLY A 23 4.28 6.62 -2.78
CA GLY A 23 5.43 7.03 -3.60
C GLY A 23 6.78 7.02 -2.91
N SER A 24 6.87 6.67 -1.61
CA SER A 24 8.14 6.64 -0.88
C SER A 24 9.08 5.54 -1.38
N ASP A 25 10.08 5.93 -2.17
CA ASP A 25 11.08 5.01 -2.69
C ASP A 25 11.87 4.33 -1.57
N THR A 26 12.11 5.05 -0.49
CA THR A 26 12.81 4.50 0.68
C THR A 26 11.99 3.42 1.37
N VAL A 27 10.68 3.64 1.57
CA VAL A 27 9.80 2.66 2.21
C VAL A 27 9.68 1.41 1.34
N PHE A 28 9.49 1.56 0.03
CA PHE A 28 9.41 0.42 -0.87
C PHE A 28 10.70 -0.41 -0.87
N ARG A 29 11.88 0.23 -0.96
CA ARG A 29 13.17 -0.47 -0.90
C ARG A 29 13.39 -1.18 0.43
N LYS A 30 13.01 -0.56 1.54
CA LYS A 30 13.02 -1.19 2.88
C LYS A 30 12.09 -2.40 2.91
N PHE A 31 10.91 -2.32 2.31
CA PHE A 31 9.95 -3.43 2.23
C PHE A 31 10.54 -4.63 1.47
N ILE A 32 11.14 -4.41 0.31
CA ILE A 32 11.82 -5.48 -0.45
C ILE A 32 12.97 -6.09 0.36
N ALA A 33 13.83 -5.26 0.96
CA ALA A 33 14.95 -5.72 1.79
C ALA A 33 14.47 -6.52 3.01
N CYS A 34 13.42 -6.05 3.68
CA CYS A 34 12.77 -6.72 4.79
C CYS A 34 12.25 -8.12 4.39
N GLY A 35 11.56 -8.22 3.24
CA GLY A 35 11.08 -9.50 2.72
C GLY A 35 12.19 -10.51 2.48
N LEU A 36 13.35 -10.07 2.04
CA LEU A 36 14.51 -10.92 1.86
C LEU A 36 15.14 -11.32 3.21
N GLN A 37 15.31 -10.36 4.12
CA GLN A 37 15.91 -10.57 5.43
C GLN A 37 15.09 -11.56 6.29
N TYR A 38 13.77 -11.40 6.33
CA TYR A 38 12.87 -12.28 7.06
C TYR A 38 12.47 -13.54 6.28
N LYS A 39 13.05 -13.75 5.10
CA LYS A 39 12.83 -14.91 4.22
C LYS A 39 11.34 -15.12 3.90
N ALA A 40 10.60 -14.02 3.73
CA ALA A 40 9.21 -14.11 3.32
C ALA A 40 9.07 -14.91 2.03
N ASP A 41 8.11 -15.84 1.98
CA ASP A 41 7.77 -16.59 0.76
C ASP A 41 6.87 -15.76 -0.16
N VAL A 42 6.04 -14.92 0.47
CA VAL A 42 5.06 -14.05 -0.19
C VAL A 42 5.20 -12.64 0.35
N LEU A 43 5.31 -11.67 -0.55
CA LEU A 43 5.24 -10.25 -0.20
C LEU A 43 3.93 -9.70 -0.76
N VAL A 44 3.25 -8.84 0.01
CA VAL A 44 1.96 -8.26 -0.36
C VAL A 44 1.97 -6.76 -0.07
N VAL A 45 1.72 -5.95 -1.10
CA VAL A 45 1.45 -4.51 -0.98
C VAL A 45 -0.04 -4.29 -1.16
N GLY A 46 -0.68 -3.69 -0.17
CA GLY A 46 -2.12 -3.64 0.02
C GLY A 46 -2.83 -2.35 -0.42
N GLY A 47 -2.16 -1.48 -1.19
CA GLY A 47 -2.79 -0.28 -1.75
C GLY A 47 -2.11 1.02 -1.37
N ASP A 48 -2.61 2.12 -1.94
CA ASP A 48 -2.13 3.49 -1.79
C ASP A 48 -0.61 3.61 -2.01
N VAL A 49 -0.22 3.25 -3.23
CA VAL A 49 1.18 3.07 -3.59
C VAL A 49 1.79 4.33 -4.19
N THR A 50 0.97 5.24 -4.76
CA THR A 50 1.46 6.43 -5.43
C THR A 50 1.56 7.66 -4.52
N GLY A 51 2.51 8.53 -4.84
CA GLY A 51 2.75 9.78 -4.10
C GLY A 51 1.76 10.87 -4.45
N LYS A 52 1.74 11.91 -3.63
CA LYS A 52 0.70 12.96 -3.64
C LYS A 52 1.09 14.25 -4.38
N ALA A 53 2.35 14.43 -4.77
CA ALA A 53 2.80 15.66 -5.43
C ALA A 53 4.10 15.47 -6.21
N MET A 54 4.24 16.31 -7.23
CA MET A 54 5.53 16.60 -7.86
C MET A 54 6.21 17.78 -7.16
N ILE A 55 7.51 17.70 -7.02
CA ILE A 55 8.33 18.78 -6.46
C ILE A 55 9.25 19.29 -7.56
N PRO A 56 9.06 20.53 -8.03
CA PRO A 56 9.97 21.15 -8.98
C PRO A 56 11.37 21.33 -8.37
N VAL A 57 12.37 20.90 -9.10
CA VAL A 57 13.80 21.16 -8.87
C VAL A 57 14.26 22.09 -9.97
N ILE A 58 14.27 23.39 -9.68
CA ILE A 58 14.44 24.43 -10.67
C ILE A 58 15.91 24.64 -10.96
N HIS A 59 16.30 24.52 -12.23
CA HIS A 59 17.61 24.96 -12.70
C HIS A 59 17.61 26.50 -12.85
N THR A 60 18.53 27.16 -12.15
CA THR A 60 18.61 28.63 -12.14
C THR A 60 19.70 29.15 -13.07
N ASP A 61 19.61 30.43 -13.50
CA ASP A 61 20.58 31.12 -14.35
C ASP A 61 22.01 31.10 -13.80
N LYS A 62 22.16 30.77 -12.50
CA LYS A 62 23.47 30.66 -11.85
C LYS A 62 24.06 29.26 -11.91
N GLY A 63 23.50 28.36 -12.70
CA GLY A 63 23.96 26.97 -12.85
C GLY A 63 23.80 26.14 -11.60
N ARG A 64 22.80 26.42 -10.76
CA ARG A 64 22.45 25.62 -9.57
C ARG A 64 20.99 25.20 -9.63
N TYR A 65 20.67 24.18 -8.90
CA TYR A 65 19.32 23.64 -8.73
C TYR A 65 18.77 24.06 -7.38
N GLU A 66 17.50 24.46 -7.35
CA GLU A 66 16.78 24.87 -6.15
C GLU A 66 15.47 24.09 -6.03
N ALA A 67 15.16 23.57 -4.83
CA ALA A 67 13.90 22.89 -4.55
C ALA A 67 13.36 23.28 -3.17
N SER A 68 12.03 23.30 -3.03
CA SER A 68 11.35 23.56 -1.77
C SER A 68 10.18 22.59 -1.60
N TRP A 69 10.08 21.93 -0.44
CA TRP A 69 8.96 21.04 -0.11
C TRP A 69 8.74 20.96 1.40
N PHE A 70 7.51 21.06 1.87
CA PHE A 70 7.12 20.96 3.29
C PHE A 70 8.01 21.74 4.26
N GLY A 71 8.35 22.97 3.92
CA GLY A 71 9.25 23.81 4.73
C GLY A 71 10.74 23.46 4.62
N ASN A 72 11.10 22.40 3.89
CA ASN A 72 12.48 22.11 3.53
C ASN A 72 12.89 22.95 2.33
N GLN A 73 14.15 23.36 2.30
CA GLN A 73 14.79 24.00 1.13
C GLN A 73 16.11 23.32 0.86
N ALA A 74 16.40 23.09 -0.41
CA ALA A 74 17.67 22.51 -0.83
C ALA A 74 18.20 23.21 -2.07
N THR A 75 19.53 23.26 -2.15
CA THR A 75 20.25 23.73 -3.35
C THR A 75 21.27 22.67 -3.73
N ALA A 76 21.54 22.53 -5.02
CA ALA A 76 22.57 21.67 -5.56
C ALA A 76 23.34 22.39 -6.67
N THR A 77 24.64 22.15 -6.72
CA THR A 77 25.57 22.73 -7.72
C THR A 77 26.35 21.66 -8.46
N THR A 78 26.29 20.43 -7.96
CA THR A 78 26.92 19.26 -8.59
C THR A 78 25.89 18.16 -8.90
N PRO A 79 26.19 17.23 -9.83
CA PRO A 79 25.33 16.09 -10.10
C PRO A 79 25.05 15.24 -8.85
N GLU A 80 26.03 15.07 -7.96
CA GLU A 80 25.92 14.31 -6.73
C GLU A 80 24.96 14.96 -5.73
N GLU A 81 25.08 16.29 -5.59
CA GLU A 81 24.17 17.08 -4.75
C GLU A 81 22.74 17.03 -5.31
N LEU A 82 22.57 17.17 -6.62
CA LEU A 82 21.27 17.03 -7.29
C LEU A 82 20.66 15.66 -7.06
N ALA A 83 21.46 14.60 -7.21
CA ALA A 83 21.00 13.24 -6.95
C ALA A 83 20.54 13.05 -5.49
N LYS A 84 21.25 13.69 -4.54
CA LYS A 84 20.85 13.69 -3.13
C LYS A 84 19.52 14.42 -2.92
N VAL A 85 19.35 15.62 -3.47
CA VAL A 85 18.09 16.38 -3.36
C VAL A 85 16.91 15.57 -3.91
N LYS A 86 17.08 14.97 -5.10
CA LYS A 86 16.06 14.09 -5.70
C LYS A 86 15.74 12.89 -4.81
N LYS A 87 16.75 12.28 -4.21
CA LYS A 87 16.58 11.15 -3.29
C LYS A 87 15.83 11.59 -2.02
N ASP A 88 16.17 12.73 -1.42
CA ASP A 88 15.52 13.24 -0.22
C ASP A 88 14.03 13.50 -0.47
N ILE A 89 13.68 14.11 -1.60
CA ILE A 89 12.29 14.32 -2.04
C ILE A 89 11.57 12.99 -2.25
N SER A 90 12.22 12.03 -2.96
CA SER A 90 11.63 10.71 -3.24
C SER A 90 11.46 9.85 -1.98
N SER A 91 12.29 10.08 -0.95
CA SER A 91 12.23 9.30 0.29
C SER A 91 10.93 9.49 1.07
N VAL A 92 10.31 10.65 0.93
CA VAL A 92 9.07 11.06 1.61
C VAL A 92 7.84 11.02 0.69
N GLY A 93 7.93 10.33 -0.44
CA GLY A 93 6.77 10.04 -1.29
C GLY A 93 6.48 11.05 -2.41
N PHE A 94 7.38 12.01 -2.67
CA PHE A 94 7.18 12.96 -3.76
C PHE A 94 7.99 12.61 -5.01
N TYR A 95 7.60 13.22 -6.13
CA TYR A 95 8.26 13.05 -7.43
C TYR A 95 9.08 14.28 -7.77
N PRO A 96 10.43 14.23 -7.66
CA PRO A 96 11.29 15.35 -8.05
C PRO A 96 11.35 15.47 -9.57
N ILE A 97 10.92 16.60 -10.12
CA ILE A 97 11.03 16.92 -11.54
C ILE A 97 12.00 18.06 -11.74
N VAL A 98 13.00 17.84 -12.59
CA VAL A 98 13.98 18.89 -12.94
C VAL A 98 13.43 19.71 -14.09
N LEU A 99 13.34 21.01 -13.91
CA LEU A 99 12.77 21.96 -14.87
C LEU A 99 13.64 23.22 -14.97
N GLU A 100 13.68 23.81 -16.16
CA GLU A 100 14.09 25.22 -16.31
C GLU A 100 12.98 26.09 -15.71
N LYS A 101 13.34 27.33 -15.37
CA LYS A 101 12.40 28.25 -14.73
C LYS A 101 11.16 28.53 -15.60
N ASP A 102 11.37 28.75 -16.89
CA ASP A 102 10.28 29.03 -17.83
C ASP A 102 9.36 27.81 -18.00
N GLU A 103 9.93 26.60 -18.03
CA GLU A 103 9.16 25.35 -18.08
C GLU A 103 8.29 25.15 -16.83
N ALA A 104 8.79 25.52 -15.65
CA ALA A 104 8.03 25.43 -14.42
C ALA A 104 6.84 26.40 -14.40
N GLU A 105 7.05 27.63 -14.82
CA GLU A 105 6.00 28.67 -14.94
C GLU A 105 4.95 28.25 -15.99
N GLU A 106 5.37 27.68 -17.11
CA GLU A 106 4.46 27.16 -18.14
C GLU A 106 3.63 26.00 -17.60
N LEU A 107 4.26 25.02 -16.97
CA LEU A 107 3.58 23.84 -16.44
C LEU A 107 2.57 24.21 -15.34
N GLU A 108 2.90 25.18 -14.47
CA GLU A 108 2.00 25.68 -13.42
C GLU A 108 0.76 26.37 -14.02
N SER A 109 0.90 27.01 -15.18
CA SER A 109 -0.22 27.65 -15.88
C SER A 109 -1.15 26.67 -16.62
N GLN A 110 -0.78 25.39 -16.75
CA GLN A 110 -1.46 24.39 -17.57
C GLN A 110 -1.88 23.16 -16.75
N PRO A 111 -3.02 23.21 -16.01
CA PRO A 111 -3.44 22.14 -15.09
C PRO A 111 -3.55 20.74 -15.72
N GLU A 112 -3.99 20.66 -16.99
CA GLU A 112 -4.11 19.37 -17.69
C GLU A 112 -2.74 18.74 -17.98
N GLN A 113 -1.75 19.55 -18.37
CA GLN A 113 -0.39 19.07 -18.59
C GLN A 113 0.28 18.70 -17.26
N MET A 114 0.02 19.48 -16.21
CA MET A 114 0.46 19.17 -14.85
C MET A 114 -0.07 17.79 -14.41
N ALA A 115 -1.35 17.52 -14.59
CA ALA A 115 -1.97 16.25 -14.25
C ALA A 115 -1.38 15.09 -15.06
N ALA A 116 -1.22 15.25 -16.38
CA ALA A 116 -0.62 14.23 -17.25
C ALA A 116 0.85 13.97 -16.89
N ARG A 117 1.60 15.01 -16.55
CA ARG A 117 2.99 14.85 -16.09
C ARG A 117 3.04 14.10 -14.76
N PHE A 118 2.16 14.44 -13.82
CA PHE A 118 2.09 13.78 -12.53
C PHE A 118 1.77 12.28 -12.68
N GLU A 119 0.79 11.93 -13.50
CA GLU A 119 0.48 10.53 -13.81
C GLU A 119 1.67 9.79 -14.43
N THR A 120 2.41 10.45 -15.33
CA THR A 120 3.64 9.90 -15.92
C THR A 120 4.68 9.57 -14.84
N GLU A 121 4.92 10.48 -13.89
CA GLU A 121 5.88 10.27 -12.81
C GLU A 121 5.43 9.15 -11.85
N MET A 122 4.11 9.05 -11.57
CA MET A 122 3.54 7.93 -10.80
C MET A 122 3.81 6.59 -11.48
N CYS A 123 3.46 6.46 -12.76
CA CYS A 123 3.68 5.24 -13.53
C CYS A 123 5.16 4.89 -13.63
N GLN A 124 6.03 5.88 -13.84
CA GLN A 124 7.47 5.67 -13.89
C GLN A 124 8.02 5.11 -12.57
N ARG A 125 7.61 5.68 -11.43
CA ARG A 125 7.99 5.19 -10.11
C ARG A 125 7.55 3.75 -9.90
N VAL A 126 6.32 3.40 -10.28
CA VAL A 126 5.82 2.03 -10.17
C VAL A 126 6.63 1.09 -11.07
N ARG A 127 6.97 1.47 -12.31
CA ARG A 127 7.85 0.66 -13.18
C ARG A 127 9.22 0.40 -12.55
N GLU A 128 9.83 1.42 -11.95
CA GLU A 128 11.11 1.28 -11.24
C GLU A 128 11.00 0.28 -10.08
N TRP A 129 9.90 0.34 -9.32
CA TRP A 129 9.64 -0.57 -8.22
C TRP A 129 9.38 -2.01 -8.68
N MET A 130 8.61 -2.18 -9.75
CA MET A 130 8.33 -3.51 -10.30
C MET A 130 9.61 -4.14 -10.85
N THR A 131 10.44 -3.36 -11.57
CA THR A 131 11.76 -3.81 -12.04
C THR A 131 12.64 -4.25 -10.87
N LEU A 132 12.75 -3.45 -9.81
CA LEU A 132 13.50 -3.81 -8.61
C LEU A 132 12.97 -5.10 -7.96
N ALA A 133 11.63 -5.24 -7.87
CA ALA A 133 11.00 -6.42 -7.30
C ALA A 133 11.30 -7.68 -8.14
N GLU A 134 11.19 -7.60 -9.47
CA GLU A 134 11.57 -8.71 -10.35
C GLU A 134 13.04 -9.11 -10.16
N GLU A 135 13.95 -8.14 -10.19
CA GLU A 135 15.38 -8.40 -10.00
C GLU A 135 15.72 -9.07 -8.66
N LYS A 136 15.03 -8.67 -7.58
CA LYS A 136 15.38 -9.13 -6.24
C LYS A 136 14.58 -10.35 -5.78
N LEU A 137 13.32 -10.48 -6.15
CA LEU A 137 12.41 -11.48 -5.60
C LEU A 137 12.29 -12.73 -6.47
N ILE A 138 12.19 -12.56 -7.80
CA ILE A 138 11.92 -13.67 -8.71
C ILE A 138 13.05 -14.71 -8.73
N PRO A 139 14.36 -14.36 -8.75
CA PRO A 139 15.43 -15.34 -8.67
C PRO A 139 15.40 -16.18 -7.38
N GLN A 140 14.78 -15.65 -6.32
CA GLN A 140 14.61 -16.33 -5.04
C GLN A 140 13.26 -17.05 -4.93
N LYS A 141 12.50 -17.17 -6.02
CA LYS A 141 11.19 -17.82 -6.10
C LYS A 141 10.15 -17.24 -5.11
N LYS A 142 10.25 -15.95 -4.80
CA LYS A 142 9.27 -15.25 -3.97
C LYS A 142 8.06 -14.88 -4.81
N VAL A 143 6.87 -14.95 -4.20
CA VAL A 143 5.63 -14.47 -4.80
C VAL A 143 5.43 -13.02 -4.37
N PHE A 144 5.12 -12.15 -5.33
CA PHE A 144 4.88 -10.75 -5.05
C PHE A 144 3.48 -10.32 -5.54
N TYR A 145 2.67 -9.84 -4.60
CA TYR A 145 1.39 -9.20 -4.84
C TYR A 145 1.53 -7.70 -4.68
N PHE A 146 1.03 -6.97 -5.68
CA PHE A 146 1.03 -5.52 -5.66
C PHE A 146 -0.34 -5.02 -6.13
N MET A 147 -1.06 -4.37 -5.24
CA MET A 147 -2.41 -3.84 -5.46
C MET A 147 -2.39 -2.32 -5.31
N ALA A 148 -3.11 -1.62 -6.15
CA ALA A 148 -3.44 -0.21 -5.95
C ALA A 148 -4.43 -0.03 -4.79
N GLY A 149 -4.50 1.16 -4.21
CA GLY A 149 -5.50 1.56 -3.22
C GLY A 149 -6.50 2.57 -3.78
N ASN A 150 -7.29 3.19 -2.91
CA ASN A 150 -8.33 4.11 -3.35
C ASN A 150 -7.79 5.43 -3.91
N ASP A 151 -6.59 5.83 -3.53
CA ASP A 151 -5.93 7.05 -3.99
C ASP A 151 -5.20 6.89 -5.34
N ASP A 152 -5.02 5.65 -5.79
CA ASP A 152 -4.25 5.34 -7.00
C ASP A 152 -5.10 5.38 -8.26
N LEU A 153 -4.54 5.91 -9.37
CA LEU A 153 -5.19 5.97 -10.68
C LEU A 153 -5.27 4.59 -11.35
N ALA A 154 -6.17 4.45 -12.32
CA ALA A 154 -6.33 3.20 -13.08
C ALA A 154 -5.06 2.83 -13.89
N SER A 155 -4.31 3.82 -14.36
CA SER A 155 -3.04 3.62 -15.08
C SER A 155 -1.98 2.86 -14.28
N ILE A 156 -2.13 2.80 -12.95
CA ILE A 156 -1.25 2.00 -12.10
C ILE A 156 -1.47 0.50 -12.32
N ASP A 157 -2.73 0.05 -12.45
CA ASP A 157 -3.02 -1.36 -12.77
C ASP A 157 -2.46 -1.75 -14.14
N GLU A 158 -2.60 -0.85 -15.13
CA GLU A 158 -2.04 -1.06 -16.48
C GLU A 158 -0.52 -1.17 -16.42
N THR A 159 0.13 -0.30 -15.64
CA THR A 159 1.58 -0.32 -15.42
C THR A 159 2.03 -1.62 -14.75
N VAL A 160 1.35 -2.08 -13.71
CA VAL A 160 1.66 -3.36 -13.04
C VAL A 160 1.45 -4.54 -13.98
N ALA A 161 0.46 -4.49 -14.87
CA ALA A 161 0.18 -5.55 -15.84
C ALA A 161 1.29 -5.74 -16.90
N GLU A 162 2.21 -4.79 -17.07
CA GLU A 162 3.42 -4.93 -17.90
C GLU A 162 4.34 -6.04 -17.33
N PHE A 163 4.28 -6.32 -16.01
CA PHE A 163 5.18 -7.23 -15.27
C PHE A 163 4.49 -8.56 -14.95
N LYS A 164 4.68 -9.57 -15.79
CA LYS A 164 3.97 -10.87 -15.72
C LYS A 164 4.30 -11.71 -14.48
N SER A 165 5.41 -11.45 -13.82
CA SER A 165 5.83 -12.13 -12.59
C SER A 165 5.17 -11.54 -11.32
N ILE A 166 4.58 -10.37 -11.43
CA ILE A 166 3.93 -9.64 -10.34
C ILE A 166 2.41 -9.84 -10.44
N ARG A 167 1.77 -10.11 -9.33
CA ARG A 167 0.35 -10.41 -9.27
C ARG A 167 -0.42 -9.23 -8.71
N ASN A 168 -1.46 -8.80 -9.40
CA ASN A 168 -2.46 -7.89 -8.83
C ASN A 168 -3.64 -8.72 -8.31
N PRO A 169 -3.98 -8.69 -7.01
CA PRO A 169 -5.09 -9.46 -6.47
C PRO A 169 -6.46 -8.76 -6.63
N ASP A 170 -6.50 -7.49 -7.10
CA ASP A 170 -7.74 -6.69 -7.16
C ASP A 170 -8.80 -7.37 -8.03
N MET A 171 -9.93 -7.73 -7.43
CA MET A 171 -11.04 -8.45 -8.06
C MET A 171 -10.63 -9.77 -8.75
N ILE A 172 -9.52 -10.38 -8.31
CA ILE A 172 -8.98 -11.61 -8.88
C ILE A 172 -8.78 -12.64 -7.75
N HIS A 173 -9.17 -13.90 -8.04
CA HIS A 173 -8.83 -15.05 -7.20
C HIS A 173 -7.55 -15.70 -7.71
N SER A 174 -6.61 -15.97 -6.81
CA SER A 174 -5.39 -16.70 -7.10
C SER A 174 -5.02 -17.63 -5.95
N GLU A 175 -4.10 -18.55 -6.20
CA GLU A 175 -3.62 -19.48 -5.19
C GLU A 175 -2.09 -19.36 -5.03
N ILE A 176 -1.61 -19.55 -3.81
CA ILE A 176 -0.20 -19.68 -3.47
C ILE A 176 0.11 -21.07 -2.92
N GLU A 177 1.39 -21.39 -2.79
CA GLU A 177 1.83 -22.68 -2.23
C GLU A 177 1.21 -22.91 -0.85
N GLY A 178 0.85 -24.15 -0.56
CA GLY A 178 0.13 -24.53 0.66
C GLY A 178 -1.39 -24.51 0.52
N GLY A 179 -1.92 -24.19 -0.68
CA GLY A 179 -3.35 -24.16 -0.96
C GLY A 179 -4.07 -22.99 -0.26
N TYR A 180 -3.38 -21.88 -0.10
CA TYR A 180 -3.97 -20.63 0.37
C TYR A 180 -4.51 -19.84 -0.82
N GLU A 181 -5.72 -19.34 -0.69
CA GLU A 181 -6.38 -18.48 -1.67
C GLU A 181 -6.09 -17.01 -1.36
N VAL A 182 -5.86 -16.20 -2.40
CA VAL A 182 -5.66 -14.75 -2.28
C VAL A 182 -6.68 -14.05 -3.15
N ILE A 183 -7.42 -13.13 -2.54
CA ILE A 183 -8.35 -12.20 -3.19
C ILE A 183 -8.03 -10.77 -2.75
N GLY A 184 -8.46 -9.77 -3.52
CA GLY A 184 -8.22 -8.37 -3.16
C GLY A 184 -9.34 -7.44 -3.59
N LEU A 185 -9.38 -6.26 -2.95
CA LEU A 185 -10.24 -5.13 -3.29
C LEU A 185 -9.51 -3.83 -2.99
N SER A 186 -9.22 -3.07 -4.05
CA SER A 186 -8.51 -1.79 -4.01
C SER A 186 -9.38 -0.61 -3.55
N ASN A 187 -10.70 -0.72 -3.74
CA ASN A 187 -11.64 0.35 -3.43
C ASN A 187 -11.77 0.60 -1.92
N ALA A 188 -12.03 1.86 -1.58
CA ALA A 188 -12.51 2.26 -0.26
C ALA A 188 -13.91 2.88 -0.33
N ASN A 189 -14.57 3.01 0.82
CA ASN A 189 -15.77 3.83 0.96
C ASN A 189 -15.41 5.31 0.78
N MET A 190 -16.44 6.12 0.52
CA MET A 190 -16.28 7.56 0.23
C MET A 190 -15.47 8.27 1.30
N THR A 191 -14.33 8.84 0.91
CA THR A 191 -13.51 9.71 1.75
C THR A 191 -13.86 11.19 1.56
N PRO A 192 -13.49 12.07 2.50
CA PRO A 192 -13.65 13.52 2.32
C PRO A 192 -12.92 14.08 1.10
N TRP A 193 -11.88 13.38 0.61
CA TRP A 193 -11.05 13.79 -0.54
C TRP A 193 -11.61 13.33 -1.88
N ARG A 194 -12.57 12.38 -1.88
CA ARG A 194 -13.15 11.77 -3.08
C ARG A 194 -12.06 11.24 -4.02
N CYS A 195 -11.28 10.33 -3.50
CA CYS A 195 -10.17 9.71 -4.21
C CYS A 195 -10.65 8.90 -5.44
N ALA A 196 -9.72 8.55 -6.32
CA ALA A 196 -10.01 7.97 -7.64
C ALA A 196 -10.83 6.66 -7.60
N ARG A 197 -10.68 5.86 -6.53
CA ARG A 197 -11.39 4.58 -6.36
C ARG A 197 -12.29 4.55 -5.13
N ASP A 198 -12.64 5.72 -4.59
CA ASP A 198 -13.69 5.83 -3.59
C ASP A 198 -15.04 5.45 -4.23
N VAL A 199 -15.81 4.63 -3.56
CA VAL A 199 -17.14 4.22 -4.03
C VAL A 199 -18.13 4.21 -2.86
N GLU A 200 -19.41 4.26 -3.19
CA GLU A 200 -20.49 4.12 -2.21
C GLU A 200 -20.50 2.70 -1.60
N GLU A 201 -21.02 2.56 -0.39
CA GLU A 201 -21.02 1.30 0.35
C GLU A 201 -21.77 0.17 -0.36
N ASP A 202 -22.84 0.47 -1.09
CA ASP A 202 -23.59 -0.50 -1.88
C ASP A 202 -22.76 -1.05 -3.06
N VAL A 203 -21.89 -0.24 -3.66
CA VAL A 203 -20.94 -0.67 -4.69
C VAL A 203 -19.86 -1.56 -4.07
N LEU A 204 -19.34 -1.21 -2.87
CA LEU A 204 -18.42 -2.09 -2.15
C LEU A 204 -19.07 -3.44 -1.83
N GLU A 205 -20.31 -3.45 -1.36
CA GLU A 205 -21.06 -4.68 -1.07
C GLU A 205 -21.20 -5.56 -2.32
N GLN A 206 -21.53 -4.98 -3.49
CA GLN A 206 -21.63 -5.70 -4.75
C GLN A 206 -20.28 -6.33 -5.15
N LYS A 207 -19.19 -5.58 -5.07
CA LYS A 207 -17.83 -6.07 -5.37
C LYS A 207 -17.43 -7.20 -4.42
N LEU A 208 -17.65 -7.05 -3.11
CA LEU A 208 -17.37 -8.06 -2.10
C LEU A 208 -18.23 -9.31 -2.30
N SER A 209 -19.50 -9.17 -2.73
CA SER A 209 -20.36 -10.29 -3.11
C SER A 209 -19.79 -11.06 -4.30
N SER A 210 -19.27 -10.33 -5.30
CA SER A 210 -18.60 -10.95 -6.46
C SER A 210 -17.36 -11.72 -6.03
N LEU A 211 -16.51 -11.15 -5.16
CA LEU A 211 -15.35 -11.84 -4.59
C LEU A 211 -15.75 -13.08 -3.79
N THR A 212 -16.84 -13.01 -3.00
CA THR A 212 -17.35 -14.15 -2.24
C THR A 212 -17.63 -15.35 -3.14
N SER A 213 -18.15 -15.12 -4.35
CA SER A 213 -18.46 -16.19 -5.31
C SER A 213 -17.20 -16.91 -5.84
N MET A 214 -16.04 -16.32 -5.75
CA MET A 214 -14.76 -16.87 -6.20
C MET A 214 -14.07 -17.72 -5.11
N ILE A 215 -14.41 -17.50 -3.84
CA ILE A 215 -13.81 -18.19 -2.70
C ILE A 215 -14.27 -19.64 -2.65
N LYS A 216 -13.33 -20.59 -2.63
CA LYS A 216 -13.60 -22.01 -2.50
C LYS A 216 -13.44 -22.49 -1.05
N ASN A 217 -12.46 -21.93 -0.34
CA ASN A 217 -12.15 -22.32 1.04
C ASN A 217 -11.86 -21.10 1.94
N PRO A 218 -12.89 -20.53 2.58
CA PRO A 218 -12.70 -19.36 3.46
C PRO A 218 -11.64 -19.59 4.57
N GLU A 219 -11.49 -20.82 5.06
CA GLU A 219 -10.52 -21.15 6.11
C GLU A 219 -9.06 -21.11 5.63
N ARG A 220 -8.85 -20.96 4.33
CA ARG A 220 -7.53 -20.79 3.70
C ARG A 220 -7.43 -19.51 2.87
N THR A 221 -8.43 -18.64 2.95
CA THR A 221 -8.48 -17.40 2.19
C THR A 221 -7.76 -16.28 2.93
N ILE A 222 -6.91 -15.57 2.20
CA ILE A 222 -6.27 -14.31 2.55
C ILE A 222 -6.97 -13.23 1.73
N ALA A 223 -7.68 -12.33 2.40
CA ALA A 223 -8.36 -11.21 1.78
C ALA A 223 -7.51 -9.93 1.95
N VAL A 224 -7.06 -9.34 0.85
CA VAL A 224 -6.34 -8.07 0.81
C VAL A 224 -7.36 -6.98 0.50
N LEU A 225 -7.93 -6.36 1.51
CA LEU A 225 -8.98 -5.36 1.38
C LEU A 225 -8.42 -4.02 1.86
N HIS A 226 -8.22 -3.09 0.92
CA HIS A 226 -7.52 -1.85 1.24
C HIS A 226 -8.14 -1.13 2.44
N VAL A 227 -9.44 -0.85 2.41
CA VAL A 227 -10.15 -0.23 3.54
C VAL A 227 -10.39 -1.23 4.69
N PRO A 228 -10.16 -0.83 5.96
CA PRO A 228 -10.44 -1.67 7.12
C PRO A 228 -11.94 -1.80 7.43
N PRO A 229 -12.34 -2.84 8.19
CA PRO A 229 -13.72 -3.01 8.62
C PRO A 229 -14.14 -1.92 9.62
N TYR A 230 -15.35 -1.39 9.45
CA TYR A 230 -15.92 -0.34 10.29
C TYR A 230 -15.95 -0.71 11.77
N ASN A 231 -15.60 0.24 12.64
CA ASN A 231 -15.63 0.11 14.10
C ASN A 231 -14.87 -1.12 14.64
N SER A 232 -13.72 -1.37 14.03
CA SER A 232 -12.83 -2.50 14.39
C SER A 232 -11.66 -2.07 15.27
N GLY A 233 -11.41 -0.77 15.41
CA GLY A 233 -10.20 -0.21 16.00
C GLY A 233 -9.02 -0.14 15.03
N LEU A 234 -9.13 -0.78 13.84
CA LEU A 234 -8.16 -0.65 12.75
C LEU A 234 -8.50 0.53 11.81
N ASP A 235 -9.55 1.25 12.13
CA ASP A 235 -10.18 2.28 11.30
C ASP A 235 -10.39 3.60 12.04
N THR A 236 -9.72 3.80 13.15
CA THR A 236 -9.86 4.99 13.99
C THR A 236 -8.94 6.11 13.48
N CYS A 237 -9.51 7.23 13.08
CA CYS A 237 -8.76 8.40 12.62
C CYS A 237 -9.31 9.70 13.21
N PRO A 238 -8.55 10.83 13.14
CA PRO A 238 -9.06 12.14 13.51
C PRO A 238 -10.31 12.51 12.70
N GLU A 239 -11.32 13.03 13.39
CA GLU A 239 -12.50 13.58 12.73
C GLU A 239 -12.18 14.94 12.09
N LEU A 240 -12.63 15.13 10.85
CA LEU A 240 -12.40 16.34 10.08
C LEU A 240 -13.68 17.17 9.95
N ASP A 241 -13.54 18.48 9.99
CA ASP A 241 -14.63 19.40 9.66
C ASP A 241 -14.82 19.50 8.11
N LYS A 242 -15.82 20.29 7.69
CA LYS A 242 -16.09 20.53 6.26
C LYS A 242 -14.95 21.20 5.48
N ASN A 243 -13.94 21.74 6.18
CA ASN A 243 -12.75 22.35 5.58
C ASN A 243 -11.52 21.43 5.70
N LEU A 244 -11.72 20.15 6.00
CA LEU A 244 -10.68 19.13 6.19
C LEU A 244 -9.72 19.44 7.35
N LYS A 245 -10.19 20.20 8.38
CA LYS A 245 -9.41 20.47 9.58
C LYS A 245 -9.79 19.52 10.69
N ILE A 246 -8.79 19.08 11.45
CA ILE A 246 -8.99 18.19 12.61
C ILE A 246 -9.87 18.89 13.66
N ILE A 247 -10.93 18.19 14.08
CA ILE A 247 -11.83 18.64 15.13
C ILE A 247 -11.19 18.35 16.49
N THR A 248 -11.18 19.37 17.35
CA THR A 248 -10.74 19.23 18.74
C THR A 248 -11.87 19.63 19.71
N GLN A 249 -12.02 18.88 20.79
CA GLN A 249 -12.98 19.17 21.86
C GLN A 249 -12.27 19.09 23.22
N GLY A 250 -12.33 20.13 24.01
CA GLY A 250 -11.63 20.19 25.30
C GLY A 250 -10.11 20.04 25.20
N GLY A 251 -9.48 20.45 24.07
CA GLY A 251 -8.06 20.33 23.81
C GLY A 251 -7.61 18.94 23.35
N GLN A 252 -8.55 18.00 23.16
CA GLN A 252 -8.25 16.66 22.62
C GLN A 252 -8.79 16.50 21.21
N VAL A 253 -8.08 15.75 20.37
CA VAL A 253 -8.53 15.39 19.03
C VAL A 253 -9.75 14.46 19.12
N VAL A 254 -10.82 14.80 18.41
CA VAL A 254 -11.97 13.91 18.28
C VAL A 254 -11.63 12.81 17.29
N MET A 255 -11.76 11.56 17.71
CA MET A 255 -11.50 10.38 16.88
C MET A 255 -12.80 9.76 16.41
N LYS A 256 -12.82 9.21 15.19
CA LYS A 256 -13.97 8.49 14.63
C LYS A 256 -13.55 7.21 13.93
N ALA A 257 -14.48 6.28 13.80
CA ALA A 257 -14.35 5.14 12.91
C ALA A 257 -14.62 5.58 11.46
N ALA A 258 -13.73 5.22 10.53
CA ALA A 258 -13.80 5.59 9.11
C ALA A 258 -13.73 4.40 8.15
N GLY A 259 -13.71 3.18 8.66
CA GLY A 259 -13.74 1.96 7.86
C GLY A 259 -15.08 1.68 7.19
N SER A 260 -15.16 0.62 6.41
CA SER A 260 -16.35 0.25 5.65
C SER A 260 -17.26 -0.75 6.39
N PRO A 261 -18.57 -0.42 6.58
CA PRO A 261 -19.57 -1.38 7.00
C PRO A 261 -19.70 -2.59 6.07
N ALA A 262 -19.59 -2.42 4.75
CA ALA A 262 -19.66 -3.52 3.79
C ALA A 262 -18.49 -4.51 3.98
N VAL A 263 -17.25 -3.99 4.20
CA VAL A 263 -16.08 -4.84 4.51
C VAL A 263 -16.28 -5.58 5.83
N ARG A 264 -16.82 -4.92 6.85
CA ARG A 264 -17.14 -5.58 8.12
C ARG A 264 -18.14 -6.71 7.94
N ALA A 265 -19.25 -6.46 7.24
CA ALA A 265 -20.28 -7.47 6.96
C ALA A 265 -19.73 -8.64 6.14
N PHE A 266 -18.86 -8.38 5.15
CA PHE A 266 -18.17 -9.42 4.40
C PHE A 266 -17.33 -10.31 5.32
N ILE A 267 -16.51 -9.73 6.18
CA ILE A 267 -15.65 -10.48 7.10
C ILE A 267 -16.51 -11.31 8.07
N GLU A 268 -17.55 -10.73 8.65
CA GLU A 268 -18.45 -11.43 9.57
C GLU A 268 -19.18 -12.61 8.91
N LYS A 269 -19.56 -12.49 7.65
CA LYS A 269 -20.29 -13.52 6.89
C LYS A 269 -19.38 -14.60 6.34
N VAL A 270 -18.28 -14.21 5.67
CA VAL A 270 -17.40 -15.15 4.94
C VAL A 270 -16.38 -15.78 5.87
N GLN A 271 -15.90 -15.04 6.85
CA GLN A 271 -14.89 -15.49 7.80
C GLN A 271 -13.61 -16.00 7.11
N PRO A 272 -12.94 -15.18 6.23
CA PRO A 272 -11.65 -15.58 5.69
C PRO A 272 -10.64 -15.83 6.82
N MET A 273 -9.61 -16.64 6.57
CA MET A 273 -8.58 -16.92 7.59
C MET A 273 -7.85 -15.65 8.03
N LEU A 274 -7.54 -14.77 7.08
CA LEU A 274 -6.76 -13.54 7.27
C LEU A 274 -7.36 -12.42 6.42
N SER A 275 -7.44 -11.23 6.98
CA SER A 275 -7.80 -10.00 6.26
C SER A 275 -6.74 -8.93 6.50
N LEU A 276 -6.20 -8.38 5.42
CA LEU A 276 -5.09 -7.43 5.41
C LEU A 276 -5.58 -6.08 4.92
N HIS A 277 -5.29 -5.02 5.69
CA HIS A 277 -5.82 -3.68 5.48
C HIS A 277 -4.74 -2.60 5.57
N GLY A 278 -5.01 -1.44 5.00
CA GLY A 278 -4.26 -0.19 5.08
C GLY A 278 -5.20 1.00 5.26
N HIS A 279 -5.07 2.03 4.41
CA HIS A 279 -5.95 3.17 4.29
C HIS A 279 -5.97 4.12 5.51
N ILE A 280 -6.09 3.60 6.73
CA ILE A 280 -6.08 4.39 7.97
C ILE A 280 -4.69 4.24 8.61
N HIS A 281 -3.82 5.19 8.28
CA HIS A 281 -2.40 5.17 8.65
C HIS A 281 -2.18 5.17 10.17
N GLU A 282 -3.03 5.87 10.92
CA GLU A 282 -2.93 6.11 12.34
C GLU A 282 -3.40 4.93 13.19
N SER A 283 -3.95 3.88 12.56
CA SER A 283 -4.54 2.73 13.27
C SER A 283 -3.82 1.40 12.99
N PRO A 284 -2.47 1.34 13.13
CA PRO A 284 -1.78 0.05 13.04
C PRO A 284 -2.25 -0.87 14.16
N GLY A 285 -2.51 -2.12 13.83
CA GLY A 285 -2.98 -3.07 14.84
C GLY A 285 -3.49 -4.37 14.26
N HIS A 286 -4.07 -5.17 15.14
CA HIS A 286 -4.76 -6.39 14.76
C HIS A 286 -5.99 -6.64 15.65
N VAL A 287 -6.99 -7.30 15.09
CA VAL A 287 -8.22 -7.68 15.80
C VAL A 287 -8.77 -8.97 15.21
N HIS A 288 -9.52 -9.73 16.00
CA HIS A 288 -10.30 -10.84 15.49
C HIS A 288 -11.77 -10.44 15.31
N ILE A 289 -12.30 -10.69 14.12
CA ILE A 289 -13.75 -10.61 13.83
C ILE A 289 -14.20 -12.04 13.54
N GLY A 290 -14.86 -12.64 14.54
CA GLY A 290 -15.07 -14.10 14.54
C GLY A 290 -13.75 -14.85 14.53
N ARG A 291 -13.54 -15.76 13.55
CA ARG A 291 -12.25 -16.46 13.38
C ARG A 291 -11.22 -15.70 12.55
N THR A 292 -11.63 -14.66 11.81
CA THR A 292 -10.76 -13.90 10.93
C THR A 292 -9.80 -13.04 11.72
N LEU A 293 -8.50 -13.19 11.52
CA LEU A 293 -7.51 -12.22 11.95
C LEU A 293 -7.46 -11.06 10.96
N CYS A 294 -7.79 -9.85 11.40
CA CYS A 294 -7.67 -8.62 10.62
C CYS A 294 -6.42 -7.85 11.08
N ILE A 295 -5.61 -7.38 10.13
CA ILE A 295 -4.37 -6.63 10.39
C ILE A 295 -4.38 -5.35 9.56
N ASN A 296 -4.11 -4.20 10.19
CA ASN A 296 -3.71 -2.96 9.53
C ASN A 296 -2.24 -2.71 9.88
N ALA A 297 -1.38 -2.60 8.87
CA ALA A 297 0.05 -2.35 9.08
C ALA A 297 0.33 -0.91 9.55
N GLY A 298 -0.57 0.04 9.22
CA GLY A 298 -0.35 1.46 9.36
C GLY A 298 0.67 2.01 8.35
N SER A 299 0.93 3.32 8.41
CA SER A 299 1.92 3.96 7.55
C SER A 299 2.58 5.15 8.22
N GLU A 300 3.88 5.30 8.01
CA GLU A 300 4.71 6.48 8.35
C GLU A 300 5.64 6.80 7.16
N TYR A 301 5.06 6.78 5.94
CA TYR A 301 5.82 6.97 4.71
C TYR A 301 6.49 8.35 4.62
N ALA A 302 5.85 9.37 5.18
CA ALA A 302 6.34 10.75 5.16
C ALA A 302 7.63 10.92 5.98
N GLU A 303 7.87 10.03 6.93
CA GLU A 303 9.10 9.94 7.72
C GLU A 303 10.11 8.92 7.15
N ALA A 304 9.78 8.36 5.96
CA ALA A 304 10.54 7.28 5.34
C ALA A 304 10.69 6.03 6.24
N ILE A 305 9.73 5.79 7.13
CA ILE A 305 9.69 4.65 8.04
C ILE A 305 8.76 3.59 7.46
N LEU A 306 9.28 2.37 7.30
CA LEU A 306 8.48 1.22 6.90
C LEU A 306 7.59 0.76 8.07
N LYS A 307 6.28 0.66 7.85
CA LYS A 307 5.37 -0.12 8.69
C LYS A 307 4.97 -1.36 7.92
N ALA A 308 5.05 -2.52 8.56
CA ALA A 308 4.71 -3.80 7.91
C ALA A 308 4.28 -4.84 8.95
N ALA A 309 3.69 -5.94 8.47
CA ALA A 309 3.35 -7.10 9.27
C ALA A 309 4.04 -8.35 8.72
N ILE A 310 4.68 -9.13 9.59
CA ILE A 310 5.16 -10.48 9.30
C ILE A 310 4.10 -11.45 9.79
N ILE A 311 3.68 -12.39 8.93
CA ILE A 311 2.62 -13.35 9.25
C ILE A 311 3.10 -14.74 8.87
N ASN A 312 2.94 -15.69 9.79
CA ASN A 312 3.34 -17.09 9.61
C ASN A 312 2.09 -17.98 9.49
N LEU A 313 1.97 -18.65 8.37
CA LEU A 313 0.87 -19.58 8.10
C LEU A 313 1.38 -21.02 8.15
N GLU A 314 0.63 -21.90 8.79
CA GLU A 314 0.89 -23.34 8.82
C GLU A 314 -0.43 -24.09 8.89
N ASP A 315 -0.61 -25.11 8.05
CA ASP A 315 -1.80 -25.99 8.04
C ASP A 315 -3.15 -25.25 7.98
N GLY A 316 -3.24 -24.16 7.20
CA GLY A 316 -4.45 -23.37 7.07
C GLY A 316 -4.77 -22.51 8.30
N LYS A 317 -3.78 -22.19 9.11
CA LYS A 317 -3.94 -21.33 10.30
C LYS A 317 -2.85 -20.28 10.37
N VAL A 318 -3.19 -19.11 10.91
CA VAL A 318 -2.19 -18.12 11.32
C VAL A 318 -1.57 -18.62 12.63
N LYS A 319 -0.26 -18.93 12.59
CA LYS A 319 0.50 -19.39 13.77
C LYS A 319 1.06 -18.23 14.59
N GLY A 320 1.28 -17.12 13.95
CA GLY A 320 1.79 -15.92 14.61
C GLY A 320 1.90 -14.77 13.63
N HIS A 321 1.89 -13.58 14.17
CA HIS A 321 2.12 -12.36 13.43
C HIS A 321 2.86 -11.34 14.30
N LEU A 322 3.52 -10.38 13.65
CA LEU A 322 4.28 -9.31 14.28
C LEU A 322 4.18 -8.06 13.42
N LEU A 323 3.75 -6.94 14.02
CA LEU A 323 3.89 -5.63 13.42
C LEU A 323 5.33 -5.14 13.62
N ILE A 324 5.93 -4.64 12.56
CA ILE A 324 7.31 -4.15 12.54
C ILE A 324 7.39 -2.71 12.05
N SER A 325 8.44 -2.03 12.46
CA SER A 325 8.77 -0.65 12.07
C SER A 325 10.27 -0.55 11.81
N GLY A 326 10.69 0.14 10.71
CA GLY A 326 12.11 0.24 10.39
C GLY A 326 12.51 1.28 9.33
#